data_843754bff77fc59801addffc53b31eb2
#
_entry.id   843754bff77fc59801addffc53b31eb2
#
_cell.length_a   1.000
_cell.length_b   1.000
_cell.length_c   1.000
_cell.angle_alpha   90.00
_cell.angle_beta   90.00
_cell.angle_gamma   90.00
#
_symmetry.space_group_name_H-M   'P 1'
#
loop_
_entity.id
_entity.type
_entity.pdbx_description
1 polymer ?
#
loop_
_entity_poly.entity_id
_entity_poly.type
_entity_poly.pdbx_seq_one_letter_code
_entity_poly.pdbx_strand_id
1 'polypeptide(L)'
;MSVVIVGGNERMARQYEELCRSYSCSAKIYMKTDRGIQNFGTPDLLVLFTSTMSHKMLDLATGQAKKRNIRVARSHTSSMTALKNILESHAVPVV
;
A
#
# COMPACT_ATOMS: atom_id res chain seq x y z
N MET A 1 11.24 6.85 -1.51
CA MET A 1 9.81 6.94 -1.85
C MET A 1 8.99 6.41 -0.69
N SER A 2 7.93 7.08 -0.33
CA SER A 2 7.06 6.62 0.74
C SER A 2 5.89 5.83 0.18
N VAL A 3 5.61 4.68 0.78
CA VAL A 3 4.56 3.76 0.35
C VAL A 3 3.62 3.50 1.53
N VAL A 4 2.33 3.58 1.27
CA VAL A 4 1.31 3.15 2.23
C VAL A 4 0.63 1.92 1.65
N ILE A 5 0.56 0.87 2.45
CA ILE A 5 -0.10 -0.38 2.07
C ILE A 5 -1.34 -0.54 2.93
N VAL A 6 -2.49 -0.74 2.30
CA VAL A 6 -3.74 -0.97 3.00
C VAL A 6 -4.22 -2.38 2.73
N GLY A 7 -4.55 -3.10 3.78
CA GLY A 7 -4.94 -4.50 3.72
C GLY A 7 -3.74 -5.42 3.74
N GLY A 8 -3.92 -6.63 3.26
CA GLY A 8 -2.89 -7.63 3.24
C GLY A 8 -3.02 -8.62 4.39
N ASN A 9 -2.07 -9.55 4.43
CA ASN A 9 -2.02 -10.57 5.46
C ASN A 9 -1.19 -10.06 6.64
N GLU A 10 -1.78 -10.02 7.84
CA GLU A 10 -1.10 -9.53 9.03
C GLU A 10 0.22 -10.25 9.30
N ARG A 11 0.27 -11.54 8.99
CA ARG A 11 1.49 -12.35 9.20
C ARG A 11 2.62 -11.95 8.26
N MET A 12 2.29 -11.24 7.19
CA MET A 12 3.27 -10.83 6.18
C MET A 12 3.65 -9.37 6.30
N ALA A 13 3.16 -8.65 7.29
CA ALA A 13 3.42 -7.22 7.44
C ALA A 13 4.92 -6.90 7.43
N ARG A 14 5.70 -7.65 8.20
CA ARG A 14 7.14 -7.46 8.24
C ARG A 14 7.80 -7.71 6.88
N GLN A 15 7.33 -8.74 6.18
CA GLN A 15 7.86 -9.08 4.86
C GLN A 15 7.54 -8.00 3.82
N TYR A 16 6.35 -7.42 3.90
CA TYR A 16 5.99 -6.29 3.03
C TYR A 16 6.93 -5.11 3.28
N GLU A 17 7.18 -4.82 4.55
CA GLU A 17 8.06 -3.73 4.94
C GLU A 17 9.48 -3.94 4.45
N GLU A 18 10.01 -5.15 4.62
CA GLU A 18 11.34 -5.52 4.17
C GLU A 18 11.46 -5.43 2.65
N LEU A 19 10.44 -5.87 1.94
CA LEU A 19 10.44 -5.79 0.48
C LEU A 19 10.46 -4.34 0.01
N CYS A 20 9.65 -3.48 0.62
CA CYS A 20 9.65 -2.05 0.30
C CYS A 20 11.02 -1.44 0.57
N ARG A 21 11.63 -1.80 1.67
CA ARG A 21 12.97 -1.30 2.02
C ARG A 21 14.02 -1.73 0.99
N SER A 22 13.89 -2.93 0.44
CA SER A 22 14.80 -3.38 -0.60
C SER A 22 14.71 -2.56 -1.89
N TYR A 23 13.60 -1.85 -2.08
CA TYR A 23 13.41 -0.91 -3.19
C TYR A 23 13.66 0.54 -2.74
N SER A 24 14.31 0.74 -1.61
CA SER A 24 14.59 2.07 -1.03
C SER A 24 13.31 2.85 -0.72
N CYS A 25 12.27 2.13 -0.34
CA CYS A 25 11.00 2.72 0.03
C CYS A 25 10.74 2.55 1.52
N SER A 26 10.19 3.58 2.16
CA SER A 26 9.65 3.46 3.50
C SER A 26 8.19 3.05 3.40
N ALA A 27 7.76 2.11 4.22
CA ALA A 27 6.40 1.59 4.15
C ALA A 27 5.66 1.76 5.48
N LYS A 28 4.41 2.17 5.38
CA LYS A 28 3.45 2.10 6.48
C LYS A 28 2.35 1.15 6.05
N ILE A 29 1.98 0.24 6.95
CA ILE A 29 1.00 -0.78 6.64
C ILE A 29 -0.20 -0.62 7.56
N TYR A 30 -1.38 -0.46 6.96
CA TYR A 30 -2.64 -0.33 7.69
C TYR A 30 -3.46 -1.59 7.45
N MET A 31 -3.71 -2.32 8.52
CA MET A 31 -4.50 -3.53 8.45
C MET A 31 -5.99 -3.24 8.58
N LYS A 32 -6.80 -4.29 8.46
CA LYS A 32 -8.25 -4.23 8.36
C LYS A 32 -8.96 -3.36 9.39
N THR A 33 -8.44 -3.27 10.61
CA THR A 33 -9.08 -2.53 11.70
C THR A 33 -8.34 -1.26 12.08
N ASP A 34 -7.36 -0.88 11.29
CA ASP A 34 -6.49 0.24 11.62
C ASP A 34 -7.19 1.56 11.37
N ARG A 35 -7.27 2.39 12.42
CA ARG A 35 -7.91 3.70 12.33
C ARG A 35 -7.09 4.70 11.52
N GLY A 36 -5.81 4.48 11.38
CA GLY A 36 -4.91 5.35 10.62
C GLY A 36 -5.28 5.50 9.16
N ILE A 37 -6.13 4.62 8.64
CA ILE A 37 -6.57 4.67 7.25
C ILE A 37 -7.33 5.95 6.92
N GLN A 38 -7.86 6.63 7.91
CA GLN A 38 -8.57 7.89 7.69
C GLN A 38 -7.62 9.06 7.42
N ASN A 39 -6.36 8.91 7.80
CA ASN A 39 -5.37 9.96 7.59
C ASN A 39 -3.96 9.37 7.50
N PHE A 40 -3.64 8.82 6.35
CA PHE A 40 -2.32 8.20 6.13
C PHE A 40 -1.31 9.18 5.49
N GLY A 41 -1.66 10.43 5.41
CA GLY A 41 -0.76 11.44 4.87
C GLY A 41 -0.75 11.49 3.35
N THR A 42 0.38 11.85 2.80
CA THR A 42 0.55 11.98 1.35
C THR A 42 1.72 11.13 0.87
N PRO A 43 1.55 9.80 0.83
CA PRO A 43 2.60 8.93 0.33
C PRO A 43 2.80 9.10 -1.17
N ASP A 44 3.94 8.66 -1.65
CA ASP A 44 4.20 8.66 -3.09
C ASP A 44 3.39 7.58 -3.81
N LEU A 45 3.07 6.50 -3.11
CA LEU A 45 2.30 5.40 -3.66
C LEU A 45 1.40 4.80 -2.58
N LEU A 46 0.15 4.58 -2.94
CA LEU A 46 -0.82 3.87 -2.10
C LEU A 46 -1.11 2.51 -2.72
N VAL A 47 -0.80 1.44 -1.99
CA VAL A 47 -1.06 0.08 -2.43
C VAL A 47 -2.29 -0.45 -1.73
N LEU A 48 -3.25 -0.96 -2.49
CA LEU A 48 -4.50 -1.49 -1.97
C LEU A 48 -4.62 -2.98 -2.30
N PHE A 49 -4.60 -3.82 -1.26
CA PHE A 49 -4.85 -5.26 -1.41
C PHE A 49 -6.34 -5.51 -1.22
N THR A 50 -7.09 -5.45 -2.31
CA THR A 50 -8.54 -5.34 -2.26
C THR A 50 -9.25 -6.58 -1.72
N SER A 51 -8.68 -7.76 -1.85
CA SER A 51 -9.31 -8.99 -1.33
C SER A 51 -9.42 -9.02 0.19
N THR A 52 -8.61 -8.23 0.87
CA THR A 52 -8.60 -8.16 2.34
C THR A 52 -9.18 -6.85 2.88
N MET A 53 -9.77 -6.04 2.01
CA MET A 53 -10.35 -4.76 2.38
C MET A 53 -11.87 -4.83 2.34
N SER A 54 -12.53 -4.15 3.28
CA SER A 54 -13.96 -3.93 3.19
C SER A 54 -14.23 -2.82 2.17
N HIS A 55 -15.47 -2.76 1.68
CA HIS A 55 -15.87 -1.67 0.78
C HIS A 55 -15.67 -0.30 1.43
N LYS A 56 -15.96 -0.21 2.72
CA LYS A 56 -15.78 1.04 3.45
C LYS A 56 -14.32 1.47 3.49
N MET A 57 -13.41 0.54 3.75
CA MET A 57 -11.98 0.82 3.76
C MET A 57 -11.51 1.24 2.36
N LEU A 58 -11.97 0.54 1.34
CA LEU A 58 -11.60 0.86 -0.03
C LEU A 58 -12.08 2.25 -0.42
N ASP A 59 -13.31 2.59 -0.08
CA ASP A 59 -13.88 3.92 -0.37
C ASP A 59 -13.11 5.02 0.36
N LEU A 60 -12.78 4.81 1.62
CA LEU A 60 -12.02 5.79 2.40
C LEU A 60 -10.63 6.01 1.81
N ALA A 61 -9.94 4.93 1.48
CA ALA A 61 -8.58 5.01 0.94
C ALA A 61 -8.56 5.67 -0.43
N THR A 62 -9.45 5.24 -1.33
CA THR A 62 -9.51 5.80 -2.67
C THR A 62 -10.00 7.25 -2.66
N GLY A 63 -10.92 7.58 -1.76
CA GLY A 63 -11.38 8.96 -1.60
C GLY A 63 -10.26 9.90 -1.20
N GLN A 64 -9.44 9.50 -0.23
CA GLN A 64 -8.29 10.30 0.18
C GLN A 64 -7.24 10.42 -0.92
N ALA A 65 -6.98 9.32 -1.62
CA ALA A 65 -6.01 9.32 -2.71
C ALA A 65 -6.43 10.27 -3.82
N LYS A 66 -7.70 10.25 -4.19
CA LYS A 66 -8.24 11.14 -5.21
C LYS A 66 -8.16 12.59 -4.79
N LYS A 67 -8.52 12.87 -3.54
CA LYS A 67 -8.52 14.23 -2.99
C LYS A 67 -7.12 14.84 -2.92
N ARG A 68 -6.12 14.02 -2.66
CA ARG A 68 -4.73 14.45 -2.49
C ARG A 68 -3.84 14.13 -3.68
N ASN A 69 -4.41 13.62 -4.75
CA ASN A 69 -3.70 13.30 -5.97
C ASN A 69 -2.59 12.26 -5.77
N ILE A 70 -2.88 11.25 -4.96
CA ILE A 70 -1.93 10.20 -4.65
C ILE A 70 -2.05 9.08 -5.70
N ARG A 71 -0.90 8.58 -6.15
CA ARG A 71 -0.86 7.44 -7.07
C ARG A 71 -1.33 6.18 -6.35
N VAL A 72 -2.24 5.43 -6.97
CA VAL A 72 -2.83 4.23 -6.41
C VAL A 72 -2.49 3.02 -7.25
N ALA A 73 -2.05 1.95 -6.60
CA ALA A 73 -1.88 0.64 -7.22
C ALA A 73 -2.80 -0.34 -6.50
N ARG A 74 -3.63 -1.04 -7.25
CA ARG A 74 -4.55 -2.02 -6.70
C ARG A 74 -4.11 -3.42 -7.07
N SER A 75 -4.22 -4.34 -6.13
CA SER A 75 -4.02 -5.76 -6.37
C SER A 75 -5.11 -6.54 -5.65
N HIS A 76 -5.72 -7.51 -6.33
CA HIS A 76 -6.68 -8.39 -5.69
C HIS A 76 -5.98 -9.28 -4.67
N THR A 77 -4.80 -9.81 -5.02
CA THR A 77 -4.05 -10.68 -4.13
C THR A 77 -3.06 -9.89 -3.27
N SER A 78 -2.82 -10.39 -2.06
CA SER A 78 -1.88 -9.78 -1.11
C SER A 78 -0.56 -10.54 -1.05
N SER A 79 -0.19 -11.22 -2.10
CA SER A 79 1.04 -12.01 -2.15
C SER A 79 2.28 -11.12 -2.26
N MET A 80 3.43 -11.67 -1.86
CA MET A 80 4.71 -10.97 -2.01
C MET A 80 5.03 -10.71 -3.48
N THR A 81 4.68 -11.64 -4.36
CA THR A 81 4.88 -11.46 -5.80
C THR A 81 4.07 -10.27 -6.33
N ALA A 82 2.82 -10.12 -5.88
CA ALA A 82 1.99 -9.00 -6.27
C ALA A 82 2.61 -7.67 -5.83
N LEU A 83 3.08 -7.59 -4.59
CA LEU A 83 3.72 -6.39 -4.08
C LEU A 83 5.02 -6.09 -4.84
N LYS A 84 5.81 -7.10 -5.10
CA LYS A 84 7.04 -6.95 -5.87
C LYS A 84 6.77 -6.36 -7.25
N ASN A 85 5.76 -6.88 -7.95
CA ASN A 85 5.39 -6.38 -9.27
C ASN A 85 4.94 -4.93 -9.23
N ILE A 86 4.19 -4.56 -8.19
CA ILE A 86 3.77 -3.17 -7.99
C ILE A 86 4.97 -2.27 -7.78
N LEU A 87 5.89 -2.67 -6.92
CA LEU A 87 7.08 -1.87 -6.64
C LEU A 87 7.96 -1.72 -7.87
N GLU A 88 8.12 -2.77 -8.65
CA GLU A 88 8.90 -2.71 -9.89
C GLU A 88 8.28 -1.78 -10.92
N SER A 89 6.95 -1.65 -10.92
CA SER A 89 6.24 -0.79 -11.86
C SER A 89 6.23 0.67 -11.43
N HIS A 90 6.22 0.94 -10.13
CA HIS A 90 5.99 2.29 -9.59
C HIS A 90 7.19 2.87 -8.85
N ALA A 91 7.99 2.04 -8.20
CA ALA A 91 9.21 2.51 -7.57
C ALA A 91 10.27 2.62 -8.65
N VAL A 92 10.72 3.83 -8.91
CA VAL A 92 11.75 4.04 -9.90
C VAL A 92 13.05 3.46 -9.37
N PRO A 93 13.63 2.47 -10.03
CA PRO A 93 14.93 1.98 -9.61
C PRO A 93 15.93 3.11 -9.76
N VAL A 94 16.62 3.39 -8.68
CA VAL A 94 17.72 4.33 -8.73
C VAL A 94 18.86 3.62 -9.44
N VAL A 95 19.09 4.03 -10.61
CA VAL A 95 20.21 3.49 -11.36
C VAL A 95 21.48 4.18 -10.92
#